data_6c4fbb389ec8ce05266fe849df159b4a
#
_entry.id   6c4fbb389ec8ce05266fe849df159b4a
#
_cell.length_a   1.000
_cell.length_b   1.000
_cell.length_c   1.000
_cell.angle_alpha   90.00
_cell.angle_beta   90.00
_cell.angle_gamma   90.00
#
_symmetry.space_group_name_H-M   'P 1'
#
loop_
_entity.id
_entity.type
_entity.pdbx_description
1 polymer ?
#
loop_
_entity_poly.entity_id
_entity_poly.type
_entity_poly.pdbx_seq_one_letter_code
_entity_poly.pdbx_strand_id
1 'polypeptide(L)'
;PAPGQPALPAPQQEWHSQLMLTAMIAAAKADGHVDERERSLIEAELQRQQADDEERRWLEAQLRKPLDPADVARAAVGQAPALAAEVYLDSLVVSDDTSFMERAYLDELARRLQLPAALKQDLETQARSG
;
A
#
# COMPACT_ATOMS: atom_id res chain seq x y z
N PRO A 1 -5.54 -11.60 -15.35
CA PRO A 1 -5.54 -10.29 -15.99
C PRO A 1 -6.81 -10.07 -16.79
N ALA A 2 -7.20 -8.82 -16.97
CA ALA A 2 -8.33 -8.49 -17.82
C ALA A 2 -8.04 -8.82 -19.27
N PRO A 3 -9.06 -9.19 -20.08
CA PRO A 3 -8.83 -9.45 -21.50
C PRO A 3 -8.20 -8.25 -22.19
N GLY A 4 -7.21 -8.49 -23.01
CA GLY A 4 -6.50 -7.45 -23.74
C GLY A 4 -5.35 -6.81 -22.99
N GLN A 5 -5.12 -7.16 -21.74
CA GLN A 5 -3.99 -6.66 -20.96
C GLN A 5 -2.95 -7.76 -20.79
N PRO A 6 -1.67 -7.45 -21.05
CA PRO A 6 -0.63 -8.45 -20.81
C PRO A 6 -0.45 -8.70 -19.32
N ALA A 7 -0.21 -9.94 -18.94
CA ALA A 7 0.14 -10.29 -17.58
C ALA A 7 1.58 -9.84 -17.30
N LEU A 8 1.84 -9.39 -16.07
CA LEU A 8 3.22 -9.12 -15.66
C LEU A 8 4.00 -10.43 -15.58
N PRO A 9 5.31 -10.43 -15.90
CA PRO A 9 6.16 -11.58 -15.63
C PRO A 9 6.14 -11.93 -14.14
N ALA A 10 6.33 -13.20 -13.81
CA ALA A 10 6.22 -13.68 -12.42
C ALA A 10 7.09 -12.88 -11.43
N PRO A 11 8.37 -12.56 -11.71
CA PRO A 11 9.16 -11.75 -10.76
C PRO A 11 8.59 -10.35 -10.55
N GLN A 12 8.01 -9.74 -11.59
CA GLN A 12 7.38 -8.43 -11.46
C GLN A 12 6.06 -8.52 -10.71
N GLN A 13 5.32 -9.62 -10.86
CA GLN A 13 4.11 -9.84 -10.08
C GLN A 13 4.43 -9.97 -8.59
N GLU A 14 5.46 -10.70 -8.24
CA GLU A 14 5.89 -10.84 -6.85
C GLU A 14 6.34 -9.51 -6.27
N TRP A 15 7.13 -8.75 -7.02
CA TRP A 15 7.59 -7.44 -6.58
C TRP A 15 6.41 -6.49 -6.37
N HIS A 16 5.48 -6.46 -7.31
CA HIS A 16 4.29 -5.63 -7.23
C HIS A 16 3.45 -5.98 -6.01
N SER A 17 3.19 -7.27 -5.81
CA SER A 17 2.43 -7.75 -4.65
C SER A 17 3.09 -7.39 -3.33
N GLN A 18 4.41 -7.55 -3.25
CA GLN A 18 5.16 -7.20 -2.04
C GLN A 18 5.13 -5.69 -1.79
N LEU A 19 5.22 -4.89 -2.84
CA LEU A 19 5.14 -3.43 -2.70
C LEU A 19 3.77 -3.01 -2.17
N MET A 20 2.69 -3.57 -2.70
CA MET A 20 1.34 -3.24 -2.24
C MET A 20 1.13 -3.65 -0.78
N LEU A 21 1.58 -4.84 -0.40
CA LEU A 21 1.52 -5.28 0.99
C LEU A 21 2.36 -4.38 1.90
N THR A 22 3.56 -4.01 1.47
CA THR A 22 4.42 -3.11 2.25
C THR A 22 3.74 -1.76 2.46
N ALA A 23 3.09 -1.23 1.41
CA ALA A 23 2.37 0.03 1.50
C ALA A 23 1.20 -0.05 2.50
N MET A 24 0.44 -1.14 2.47
CA MET A 24 -0.66 -1.36 3.40
C MET A 24 -0.17 -1.47 4.84
N ILE A 25 0.91 -2.22 5.06
CA ILE A 25 1.50 -2.38 6.38
C ILE A 25 2.01 -1.05 6.92
N ALA A 26 2.71 -0.29 6.09
CA ALA A 26 3.27 0.99 6.50
C ALA A 26 2.17 1.97 6.90
N ALA A 27 1.08 2.02 6.13
CA ALA A 27 -0.06 2.88 6.44
C ALA A 27 -0.74 2.44 7.74
N ALA A 28 -0.92 1.12 7.92
CA ALA A 28 -1.54 0.58 9.14
C ALA A 28 -0.72 0.87 10.38
N LYS A 29 0.61 0.92 10.26
CA LYS A 29 1.52 1.15 11.38
C LYS A 29 1.80 2.63 11.66
N ALA A 30 1.20 3.53 10.89
CA ALA A 30 1.55 4.95 10.96
C ALA A 30 1.32 5.57 12.35
N ASP A 31 0.38 5.04 13.13
CA ASP A 31 0.12 5.50 14.49
C ASP A 31 0.82 4.66 15.57
N GLY A 32 1.71 3.75 15.15
CA GLY A 32 2.52 2.93 16.06
C GLY A 32 1.99 1.53 16.31
N HIS A 33 0.80 1.20 15.84
CA HIS A 33 0.23 -0.15 16.01
C HIS A 33 -0.75 -0.48 14.88
N VAL A 34 -0.98 -1.78 14.68
CA VAL A 34 -1.92 -2.27 13.69
C VAL A 34 -3.16 -2.75 14.44
N ASP A 35 -4.31 -2.12 14.16
CA ASP A 35 -5.55 -2.54 14.80
C ASP A 35 -6.14 -3.78 14.13
N GLU A 36 -7.21 -4.31 14.71
CA GLU A 36 -7.81 -5.56 14.23
C GLU A 36 -8.40 -5.42 12.83
N ARG A 37 -9.03 -4.28 12.53
CA ARG A 37 -9.57 -4.02 11.20
C ARG A 37 -8.47 -3.98 10.15
N GLU A 38 -7.37 -3.29 10.45
CA GLU A 38 -6.23 -3.19 9.55
C GLU A 38 -5.57 -4.55 9.33
N ARG A 39 -5.42 -5.32 10.42
CA ARG A 39 -4.88 -6.68 10.34
C ARG A 39 -5.75 -7.57 9.47
N SER A 40 -7.07 -7.45 9.59
CA SER A 40 -8.00 -8.23 8.78
C SER A 40 -7.88 -7.89 7.29
N LEU A 41 -7.70 -6.61 6.96
CA LEU A 41 -7.51 -6.19 5.57
C LEU A 41 -6.22 -6.76 4.99
N ILE A 42 -5.13 -6.73 5.76
CA ILE A 42 -3.85 -7.28 5.34
C ILE A 42 -3.97 -8.80 5.14
N GLU A 43 -4.62 -9.49 6.08
CA GLU A 43 -4.82 -10.94 5.97
C GLU A 43 -5.67 -11.30 4.75
N ALA A 44 -6.72 -10.51 4.46
CA ALA A 44 -7.55 -10.72 3.28
C ALA A 44 -6.73 -10.58 1.99
N GLU A 45 -5.81 -9.61 1.95
CA GLU A 45 -4.92 -9.42 0.80
C GLU A 45 -3.97 -10.60 0.63
N LEU A 46 -3.42 -11.13 1.73
CA LEU A 46 -2.58 -12.31 1.69
C LEU A 46 -3.33 -13.52 1.13
N GLN A 47 -4.58 -13.72 1.57
CA GLN A 47 -5.39 -14.82 1.07
C GLN A 47 -5.72 -14.64 -0.41
N ARG A 48 -6.02 -13.42 -0.83
CA ARG A 48 -6.29 -13.12 -2.24
C ARG A 48 -5.07 -13.44 -3.11
N GLN A 49 -3.88 -13.19 -2.60
CA GLN A 49 -2.62 -13.47 -3.30
C GLN A 49 -2.17 -14.92 -3.17
N GLN A 50 -2.88 -15.73 -2.40
CA GLN A 50 -2.52 -17.13 -2.13
C GLN A 50 -1.12 -17.24 -1.51
N ALA A 51 -0.86 -16.37 -0.52
CA ALA A 51 0.45 -16.30 0.12
C ALA A 51 0.81 -17.62 0.80
N ASP A 52 2.04 -18.08 0.60
CA ASP A 52 2.57 -19.28 1.24
C ASP A 52 3.20 -18.94 2.59
N ASP A 53 3.75 -19.96 3.26
CA ASP A 53 4.35 -19.78 4.59
C ASP A 53 5.55 -18.84 4.56
N GLU A 54 6.34 -18.86 3.49
CA GLU A 54 7.49 -17.98 3.35
C GLU A 54 7.04 -16.52 3.23
N GLU A 55 6.02 -16.27 2.44
CA GLU A 55 5.46 -14.93 2.29
C GLU A 55 4.85 -14.43 3.61
N ARG A 56 4.20 -15.31 4.36
CA ARG A 56 3.64 -14.96 5.67
C ARG A 56 4.74 -14.64 6.69
N ARG A 57 5.86 -15.36 6.65
CA ARG A 57 7.01 -15.03 7.50
C ARG A 57 7.63 -13.69 7.12
N TRP A 58 7.71 -13.40 5.82
CA TRP A 58 8.17 -12.10 5.35
C TRP A 58 7.27 -10.98 5.89
N LEU A 59 5.95 -11.17 5.82
CA LEU A 59 4.99 -10.21 6.34
C LEU A 59 5.21 -9.96 7.84
N GLU A 60 5.37 -11.01 8.62
CA GLU A 60 5.62 -10.88 10.07
C GLU A 60 6.88 -10.04 10.33
N ALA A 61 7.91 -10.22 9.51
CA ALA A 61 9.12 -9.42 9.62
C ALA A 61 8.84 -7.94 9.32
N GLN A 62 8.02 -7.65 8.31
CA GLN A 62 7.66 -6.28 7.97
C GLN A 62 6.85 -5.62 9.09
N LEU A 63 5.97 -6.36 9.73
CA LEU A 63 5.17 -5.84 10.85
C LEU A 63 6.02 -5.41 12.03
N ARG A 64 7.23 -5.96 12.18
CA ARG A 64 8.16 -5.62 13.26
C ARG A 64 9.08 -4.46 12.93
N LYS A 65 9.24 -4.13 11.65
CA LYS A 65 10.14 -3.05 11.21
C LYS A 65 9.43 -1.70 11.31
N PRO A 66 10.16 -0.63 11.67
CA PRO A 66 9.65 0.71 11.40
C PRO A 66 9.62 0.91 9.88
N LEU A 67 8.53 1.47 9.37
CA LEU A 67 8.37 1.72 7.93
C LEU A 67 8.16 3.22 7.72
N ASP A 68 8.92 3.77 6.78
CA ASP A 68 8.94 5.20 6.48
C ASP A 68 8.24 5.42 5.14
N PRO A 69 7.37 6.42 5.01
CA PRO A 69 6.73 6.69 3.72
C PRO A 69 7.73 6.98 2.61
N ALA A 70 8.91 7.52 2.93
CA ALA A 70 9.95 7.73 1.93
C ALA A 70 10.45 6.42 1.35
N ASP A 71 10.57 5.37 2.16
CA ASP A 71 11.01 4.05 1.68
C ASP A 71 9.97 3.40 0.78
N VAL A 72 8.71 3.51 1.15
CA VAL A 72 7.61 2.99 0.33
C VAL A 72 7.57 3.73 -1.02
N ALA A 73 7.65 5.06 -0.98
CA ALA A 73 7.59 5.87 -2.19
C ALA A 73 8.77 5.62 -3.11
N ARG A 74 9.97 5.41 -2.54
CA ARG A 74 11.18 5.19 -3.32
C ARG A 74 11.05 3.99 -4.26
N ALA A 75 10.34 2.96 -3.83
CA ALA A 75 10.12 1.78 -4.63
C ALA A 75 9.19 2.05 -5.83
N ALA A 76 8.32 3.05 -5.73
CA ALA A 76 7.35 3.37 -6.78
C ALA A 76 7.80 4.53 -7.69
N VAL A 77 8.62 5.45 -7.17
CA VAL A 77 9.08 6.62 -7.94
C VAL A 77 9.95 6.17 -9.10
N GLY A 78 9.68 6.73 -10.29
CA GLY A 78 10.41 6.34 -11.50
C GLY A 78 9.79 5.18 -12.25
N GLN A 79 8.77 4.54 -11.67
CA GLN A 79 7.97 3.52 -12.33
C GLN A 79 6.78 4.17 -13.05
N ALA A 80 5.90 3.35 -13.62
CA ALA A 80 4.71 3.88 -14.29
C ALA A 80 3.87 4.70 -13.30
N PRO A 81 3.29 5.85 -13.75
CA PRO A 81 2.49 6.69 -12.85
C PRO A 81 1.32 5.96 -12.18
N ALA A 82 0.76 4.95 -12.84
CA ALA A 82 -0.31 4.14 -12.27
C ALA A 82 0.13 3.41 -11.00
N LEU A 83 1.41 3.06 -10.90
CA LEU A 83 1.92 2.36 -9.71
C LEU A 83 1.90 3.28 -8.49
N ALA A 84 2.32 4.52 -8.64
CA ALA A 84 2.26 5.48 -7.54
C ALA A 84 0.82 5.70 -7.05
N ALA A 85 -0.13 5.83 -8.00
CA ALA A 85 -1.54 5.97 -7.67
C ALA A 85 -2.06 4.74 -6.91
N GLU A 86 -1.67 3.55 -7.34
CA GLU A 86 -2.09 2.30 -6.71
C GLU A 86 -1.53 2.18 -5.28
N VAL A 87 -0.26 2.52 -5.09
CA VAL A 87 0.37 2.53 -3.76
C VAL A 87 -0.40 3.46 -2.82
N TYR A 88 -0.73 4.65 -3.27
CA TYR A 88 -1.44 5.61 -2.45
C TYR A 88 -2.86 5.13 -2.15
N LEU A 89 -3.57 4.63 -3.16
CA LEU A 89 -4.95 4.14 -2.98
C LEU A 89 -5.00 2.98 -1.98
N ASP A 90 -4.08 2.01 -2.10
CA ASP A 90 -4.04 0.87 -1.17
C ASP A 90 -3.74 1.33 0.25
N SER A 91 -2.87 2.33 0.40
CA SER A 91 -2.58 2.92 1.71
C SER A 91 -3.81 3.60 2.31
N LEU A 92 -4.58 4.31 1.47
CA LEU A 92 -5.82 4.95 1.90
C LEU A 92 -6.86 3.94 2.35
N VAL A 93 -7.00 2.84 1.61
CA VAL A 93 -8.01 1.82 1.90
C VAL A 93 -7.78 1.16 3.25
N VAL A 94 -6.53 0.88 3.59
CA VAL A 94 -6.21 0.23 4.85
C VAL A 94 -6.21 1.22 6.02
N SER A 95 -5.92 2.48 5.76
CA SER A 95 -5.78 3.50 6.79
C SER A 95 -7.14 3.94 7.31
N ASP A 96 -7.18 4.26 8.60
CA ASP A 96 -8.30 4.95 9.24
C ASP A 96 -7.91 6.43 9.34
N ASP A 97 -8.42 7.26 8.45
CA ASP A 97 -8.00 8.66 8.35
C ASP A 97 -8.50 9.56 9.47
N THR A 98 -9.06 8.98 10.54
CA THR A 98 -9.42 9.73 11.73
C THR A 98 -8.22 10.08 12.61
N SER A 99 -7.11 9.33 12.48
CA SER A 99 -5.88 9.55 13.22
C SER A 99 -5.05 10.66 12.59
N PHE A 100 -4.57 11.60 13.42
CA PHE A 100 -3.65 12.63 12.95
C PHE A 100 -2.38 12.03 12.36
N MET A 101 -1.84 10.99 13.00
CA MET A 101 -0.58 10.38 12.55
C MET A 101 -0.77 9.66 11.22
N GLU A 102 -1.90 8.99 11.02
CA GLU A 102 -2.19 8.34 9.76
C GLU A 102 -2.37 9.36 8.64
N ARG A 103 -3.06 10.46 8.90
CA ARG A 103 -3.24 11.52 7.90
C ARG A 103 -1.91 12.17 7.54
N ALA A 104 -1.06 12.43 8.54
CA ALA A 104 0.28 12.97 8.29
C ALA A 104 1.11 12.00 7.45
N TYR A 105 1.01 10.69 7.74
CA TYR A 105 1.69 9.67 6.95
C TYR A 105 1.23 9.68 5.50
N LEU A 106 -0.09 9.70 5.28
CA LEU A 106 -0.65 9.68 3.93
C LEU A 106 -0.27 10.92 3.13
N ASP A 107 -0.29 12.09 3.75
CA ASP A 107 0.11 13.33 3.10
C ASP A 107 1.58 13.30 2.70
N GLU A 108 2.45 12.81 3.58
CA GLU A 108 3.88 12.68 3.28
C GLU A 108 4.12 11.64 2.18
N LEU A 109 3.38 10.52 2.22
CA LEU A 109 3.47 9.50 1.19
C LEU A 109 3.11 10.08 -0.19
N ALA A 110 1.99 10.80 -0.27
CA ALA A 110 1.56 11.43 -1.52
C ALA A 110 2.62 12.40 -2.05
N ARG A 111 3.22 13.18 -1.15
CA ARG A 111 4.28 14.12 -1.53
C ARG A 111 5.49 13.39 -2.08
N ARG A 112 5.92 12.32 -1.40
CA ARG A 112 7.07 11.52 -1.82
C ARG A 112 6.81 10.76 -3.12
N LEU A 113 5.57 10.34 -3.35
CA LEU A 113 5.15 9.72 -4.60
C LEU A 113 5.02 10.72 -5.74
N GLN A 114 5.11 12.01 -5.44
CA GLN A 114 5.00 13.10 -6.43
C GLN A 114 3.64 13.11 -7.14
N LEU A 115 2.58 12.79 -6.39
CA LEU A 115 1.22 12.79 -6.95
C LEU A 115 0.74 14.22 -7.19
N PRO A 116 0.20 14.53 -8.38
CA PRO A 116 -0.47 15.80 -8.58
C PRO A 116 -1.65 15.98 -7.62
N ALA A 117 -1.89 17.21 -7.17
CA ALA A 117 -2.94 17.49 -6.19
C ALA A 117 -4.32 16.99 -6.63
N ALA A 118 -4.65 17.15 -7.91
CA ALA A 118 -5.93 16.71 -8.45
C ALA A 118 -6.07 15.19 -8.39
N LEU A 119 -5.00 14.46 -8.73
CA LEU A 119 -5.01 13.00 -8.67
C LEU A 119 -5.11 12.52 -7.22
N LYS A 120 -4.35 13.13 -6.31
CA LYS A 120 -4.42 12.81 -4.88
C LYS A 120 -5.86 12.94 -4.39
N GLN A 121 -6.53 14.02 -4.73
CA GLN A 121 -7.92 14.27 -4.32
C GLN A 121 -8.88 13.24 -4.92
N ASP A 122 -8.70 12.89 -6.18
CA ASP A 122 -9.53 11.87 -6.84
C ASP A 122 -9.38 10.51 -6.16
N LEU A 123 -8.16 10.13 -5.80
CA LEU A 123 -7.90 8.86 -5.12
C LEU A 123 -8.53 8.85 -3.73
N GLU A 124 -8.46 9.97 -3.02
CA GLU A 124 -9.10 10.09 -1.70
C GLU A 124 -10.62 9.95 -1.80
N THR A 125 -11.21 10.54 -2.81
CA THR A 125 -12.64 10.41 -3.06
C THR A 125 -13.00 8.96 -3.39
N GLN A 126 -12.21 8.30 -4.22
CA GLN A 126 -12.41 6.91 -4.61
C GLN A 126 -12.35 5.98 -3.39
N ALA A 127 -11.39 6.19 -2.50
CA ALA A 127 -11.24 5.37 -1.30
C ALA A 127 -12.44 5.50 -0.37
N ARG A 128 -13.02 6.70 -0.25
CA ARG A 128 -14.20 6.93 0.59
C ARG A 128 -15.45 6.32 0.01
N SER A 129 -15.53 6.23 -1.31
CA SER A 129 -16.71 5.71 -2.00
C SER A 129 -16.74 4.19 -2.06
N GLY A 130 -15.60 3.56 -1.83
CA GLY A 130 -15.47 2.10 -1.87
C GLY A 130 -15.73 1.41 -0.54
#